data_436eac94697262dfb1b925e9e11e8c00
#
_entry.id   436eac94697262dfb1b925e9e11e8c00
#
_cell.length_a   1.000
_cell.length_b   1.000
_cell.length_c   1.000
_cell.angle_alpha   90.00
_cell.angle_beta   90.00
_cell.angle_gamma   90.00
#
_symmetry.space_group_name_H-M   'P 1'
#
loop_
_entity.id
_entity.type
_entity.pdbx_description
1 polymer ?
#
loop_
_entity_poly.entity_id
_entity_poly.type
_entity_poly.pdbx_seq_one_letter_code
_entity_poly.pdbx_strand_id
1 'polypeptide(L)'
;MAAEIKNLKDIANYEYGLKKIFEDAEDFLPLLGTDYVEMYVGNAKQSALYYKTAFGFQSEAYAGLETGMKDRVSYVLRQDKIRLVLTTPLNEGGALNEHILKHGDGVKVVALWVEDATKAFEETVKRGAKPYMEPTREEDAHGYVVRSGIYTYGETVHVFVERKGYDGIFLPGYRTWESHYNPAPVGLKFIDHMVGNVGWNEMNTWVEFYAKVMGFAQIVSFDDKDISTDYTALMSKVMSNGNGRIKFPINEPAEGKKKSQIEEYLDFYNGPGVQHIAVATDDIVSTVSAMRDRGVEFLYVPETYYDDLIERVGEIDEDVATLKKHGILIDRDDEGYLLQLFTKPVVDRPTLFFEIIQRKGAQSFGKGNFKALFEAIEREQENRGTL
;
A
#
# COMPACT_ATOMS: atom_id res chain seq x y z
N MET A 1 16.86 21.91 -10.73
CA MET A 1 15.73 22.19 -11.62
C MET A 1 14.79 21.01 -11.51
N ALA A 2 13.50 21.25 -11.26
CA ALA A 2 12.53 20.14 -11.28
C ALA A 2 12.53 19.51 -12.67
N ALA A 3 12.53 18.18 -12.74
CA ALA A 3 12.30 17.50 -13.98
C ALA A 3 10.93 17.96 -14.52
N GLU A 4 10.90 18.70 -15.60
CA GLU A 4 9.66 18.97 -16.32
C GLU A 4 9.24 17.65 -16.97
N ILE A 5 8.11 17.13 -16.54
CA ILE A 5 7.44 16.02 -17.23
C ILE A 5 7.01 16.58 -18.58
N LYS A 6 7.79 16.31 -19.62
CA LYS A 6 7.63 16.97 -20.92
C LYS A 6 6.37 16.50 -21.66
N ASN A 7 5.89 15.28 -21.45
CA ASN A 7 4.66 14.81 -22.09
C ASN A 7 4.18 13.48 -21.49
N LEU A 8 2.90 13.39 -21.13
CA LEU A 8 2.27 12.15 -20.65
C LEU A 8 2.25 11.03 -21.71
N LYS A 9 2.31 11.38 -23.02
CA LYS A 9 2.45 10.39 -24.10
C LYS A 9 3.81 9.72 -24.13
N ASP A 10 4.84 10.40 -23.64
CA ASP A 10 6.18 9.83 -23.57
C ASP A 10 6.29 8.81 -22.44
N ILE A 11 5.43 8.92 -21.42
CA ILE A 11 5.29 7.97 -20.32
C ILE A 11 4.66 6.66 -20.77
N ALA A 12 3.61 6.73 -21.60
CA ALA A 12 2.89 5.57 -22.09
C ALA A 12 3.71 4.67 -23.03
N ASN A 13 4.81 5.18 -23.60
CA ASN A 13 5.70 4.47 -24.52
C ASN A 13 6.89 3.80 -23.83
N TYR A 14 6.92 3.78 -22.50
CA TYR A 14 8.04 3.19 -21.76
C TYR A 14 7.68 1.84 -21.16
N GLU A 15 8.55 0.86 -21.41
CA GLU A 15 8.71 -0.28 -20.51
C GLU A 15 8.69 0.23 -19.08
N TYR A 16 7.52 0.15 -18.41
CA TYR A 16 7.30 0.73 -17.14
C TYR A 16 7.76 2.11 -17.01
N GLY A 17 7.50 2.76 -18.09
CA GLY A 17 7.32 4.12 -18.38
C GLY A 17 8.31 5.09 -17.85
N LEU A 18 9.11 4.68 -17.00
CA LEU A 18 9.78 5.57 -16.10
C LEU A 18 11.27 5.67 -16.36
N LYS A 19 11.78 4.78 -17.20
CA LYS A 19 13.19 4.74 -17.52
C LYS A 19 13.76 6.04 -18.04
N LYS A 20 12.97 6.81 -18.76
CA LYS A 20 13.49 8.00 -19.46
C LYS A 20 12.95 9.34 -19.04
N ILE A 21 11.91 9.40 -18.24
CA ILE A 21 11.48 10.69 -17.68
C ILE A 21 12.63 11.35 -16.95
N PHE A 22 13.53 10.53 -16.42
CA PHE A 22 14.69 10.94 -15.64
C PHE A 22 16.03 10.68 -16.33
N GLU A 23 16.10 10.16 -17.58
CA GLU A 23 17.38 9.97 -18.27
C GLU A 23 18.12 11.29 -18.49
N ASP A 24 17.39 12.39 -18.68
CA ASP A 24 17.96 13.73 -18.89
C ASP A 24 17.71 14.69 -17.72
N ALA A 25 17.08 14.23 -16.63
CA ALA A 25 16.75 15.06 -15.49
C ALA A 25 17.34 14.46 -14.21
N GLU A 26 17.96 15.28 -13.39
CA GLU A 26 18.43 14.88 -12.07
C GLU A 26 17.22 14.47 -11.20
N ASP A 27 17.17 13.20 -10.78
CA ASP A 27 16.21 12.74 -9.78
C ASP A 27 16.59 13.37 -8.44
N PHE A 28 15.85 14.39 -8.03
CA PHE A 28 16.10 15.11 -6.79
C PHE A 28 15.70 14.34 -5.53
N LEU A 29 14.91 13.27 -5.68
CA LEU A 29 14.41 12.41 -4.60
C LEU A 29 14.58 10.92 -4.98
N PRO A 30 15.82 10.42 -5.06
CA PRO A 30 16.05 9.02 -5.39
C PRO A 30 15.55 8.11 -4.25
N LEU A 31 14.46 7.40 -4.51
CA LEU A 31 13.86 6.44 -3.58
C LEU A 31 14.34 5.03 -3.90
N LEU A 32 14.90 4.35 -2.90
CA LEU A 32 15.46 3.01 -3.04
C LEU A 32 14.40 1.91 -2.89
N GLY A 33 13.29 2.21 -2.25
CA GLY A 33 12.17 1.30 -2.03
C GLY A 33 11.31 1.71 -0.84
N THR A 34 10.31 0.88 -0.52
CA THR A 34 9.58 0.97 0.74
C THR A 34 10.43 0.36 1.86
N ASP A 35 10.68 1.12 2.93
CA ASP A 35 11.43 0.64 4.10
C ASP A 35 10.51 -0.15 5.04
N TYR A 36 9.39 0.47 5.45
CA TYR A 36 8.33 -0.18 6.24
C TYR A 36 7.00 0.53 6.06
N VAL A 37 5.93 -0.15 6.45
CA VAL A 37 4.61 0.46 6.64
C VAL A 37 4.25 0.36 8.12
N GLU A 38 3.91 1.49 8.75
CA GLU A 38 3.47 1.49 10.14
C GLU A 38 1.96 1.74 10.23
N MET A 39 1.31 0.83 10.92
CA MET A 39 -0.11 0.90 11.21
C MET A 39 -0.30 1.28 12.68
N TYR A 40 -1.14 2.27 12.93
CA TYR A 40 -1.66 2.54 14.26
C TYR A 40 -2.86 1.63 14.50
N VAL A 41 -2.82 0.86 15.59
CA VAL A 41 -3.81 -0.17 15.88
C VAL A 41 -4.23 -0.11 17.36
N GLY A 42 -5.47 -0.48 17.64
CA GLY A 42 -6.00 -0.48 19.01
C GLY A 42 -5.32 -1.50 19.92
N ASN A 43 -4.79 -2.61 19.37
CA ASN A 43 -4.06 -3.64 20.13
C ASN A 43 -2.96 -4.28 19.27
N ALA A 44 -1.75 -3.72 19.31
CA ALA A 44 -0.64 -4.18 18.48
C ALA A 44 -0.23 -5.62 18.74
N LYS A 45 -0.37 -6.13 19.98
CA LYS A 45 -0.05 -7.51 20.31
C LYS A 45 -0.97 -8.52 19.62
N GLN A 46 -2.28 -8.23 19.60
CA GLN A 46 -3.27 -9.08 18.91
C GLN A 46 -3.15 -8.95 17.40
N SER A 47 -2.99 -7.72 16.88
CA SER A 47 -2.76 -7.49 15.46
C SER A 47 -1.49 -8.19 14.96
N ALA A 48 -0.40 -8.16 15.73
CA ALA A 48 0.83 -8.88 15.40
C ALA A 48 0.60 -10.39 15.31
N LEU A 49 -0.18 -10.98 16.22
CA LEU A 49 -0.52 -12.41 16.16
C LEU A 49 -1.37 -12.72 14.90
N TYR A 50 -2.32 -11.85 14.57
CA TYR A 50 -3.14 -12.00 13.36
C TYR A 50 -2.28 -12.03 12.09
N TYR A 51 -1.45 -10.99 11.87
CA TYR A 51 -0.61 -10.93 10.66
C TYR A 51 0.44 -12.05 10.60
N LYS A 52 0.96 -12.47 11.74
CA LYS A 52 1.83 -13.65 11.80
C LYS A 52 1.08 -14.91 11.38
N THR A 53 -0.07 -15.18 11.98
CA THR A 53 -0.83 -16.40 11.72
C THR A 53 -1.40 -16.42 10.31
N ALA A 54 -2.13 -15.38 9.94
CA ALA A 54 -2.90 -15.32 8.69
C ALA A 54 -2.01 -15.08 7.47
N PHE A 55 -1.05 -14.15 7.56
CA PHE A 55 -0.19 -13.73 6.44
C PHE A 55 1.21 -14.36 6.48
N GLY A 56 1.56 -15.13 7.51
CA GLY A 56 2.86 -15.79 7.59
C GLY A 56 4.04 -14.86 7.90
N PHE A 57 3.80 -13.69 8.46
CA PHE A 57 4.88 -12.82 8.91
C PHE A 57 5.67 -13.40 10.06
N GLN A 58 6.95 -13.06 10.12
CA GLN A 58 7.86 -13.45 11.20
C GLN A 58 8.07 -12.28 12.16
N SER A 59 8.31 -12.58 13.43
CA SER A 59 8.72 -11.57 14.39
C SER A 59 10.13 -11.07 14.06
N GLU A 60 10.31 -9.76 13.94
CA GLU A 60 11.63 -9.14 13.70
C GLU A 60 12.09 -8.36 14.93
N ALA A 61 11.38 -7.29 15.29
CA ALA A 61 11.80 -6.38 16.34
C ALA A 61 10.63 -5.93 17.23
N TYR A 62 10.98 -5.38 18.38
CA TYR A 62 10.05 -4.90 19.40
C TYR A 62 10.58 -3.64 20.07
N ALA A 63 9.71 -2.68 20.33
CA ALA A 63 9.96 -1.58 21.25
C ALA A 63 8.73 -1.37 22.16
N GLY A 64 8.97 -1.15 23.45
CA GLY A 64 7.95 -0.97 24.47
C GLY A 64 8.56 -0.73 25.84
N LEU A 65 7.84 -1.07 26.88
CA LEU A 65 8.29 -0.81 28.27
C LEU A 65 9.68 -1.38 28.57
N GLU A 66 9.98 -2.57 28.06
CA GLU A 66 11.26 -3.27 28.28
C GLU A 66 12.43 -2.65 27.51
N THR A 67 12.15 -1.76 26.55
CA THR A 67 13.16 -0.97 25.84
C THR A 67 13.17 0.50 26.28
N GLY A 68 12.40 0.84 27.32
CA GLY A 68 12.30 2.19 27.86
C GLY A 68 11.25 3.09 27.18
N MET A 69 10.52 2.58 26.18
CA MET A 69 9.42 3.29 25.55
C MET A 69 8.15 3.16 26.39
N LYS A 70 7.68 4.26 26.98
CA LYS A 70 6.62 4.24 28.02
C LYS A 70 5.26 4.69 27.51
N ASP A 71 5.21 5.30 26.33
CA ASP A 71 4.00 5.88 25.76
C ASP A 71 3.31 4.97 24.74
N ARG A 72 4.06 4.02 24.18
CA ARG A 72 3.58 3.10 23.14
C ARG A 72 4.31 1.77 23.13
N VAL A 73 3.76 0.83 22.39
CA VAL A 73 4.40 -0.44 22.03
C VAL A 73 4.37 -0.59 20.53
N SER A 74 5.49 -1.03 19.93
CA SER A 74 5.59 -1.33 18.51
C SER A 74 6.15 -2.73 18.29
N TYR A 75 5.44 -3.52 17.48
CA TYR A 75 5.86 -4.83 16.99
C TYR A 75 6.23 -4.73 15.53
N VAL A 76 7.43 -5.16 15.17
CA VAL A 76 7.92 -5.20 13.79
C VAL A 76 7.84 -6.62 13.28
N LEU A 77 7.14 -6.79 12.19
CA LEU A 77 6.95 -8.05 11.48
C LEU A 77 7.64 -8.00 10.13
N ARG A 78 8.21 -9.11 9.70
CA ARG A 78 8.88 -9.22 8.41
C ARG A 78 8.46 -10.45 7.64
N GLN A 79 8.31 -10.30 6.33
CA GLN A 79 8.32 -11.40 5.38
C GLN A 79 9.05 -10.93 4.12
N ASP A 80 10.16 -11.56 3.80
CA ASP A 80 11.10 -11.17 2.74
C ASP A 80 11.47 -9.67 2.83
N LYS A 81 11.03 -8.83 1.89
CA LYS A 81 11.29 -7.37 1.86
C LYS A 81 10.18 -6.54 2.51
N ILE A 82 9.11 -7.17 2.97
CA ILE A 82 7.99 -6.47 3.60
C ILE A 82 8.26 -6.33 5.09
N ARG A 83 8.18 -5.11 5.62
CA ARG A 83 8.13 -4.81 7.05
C ARG A 83 6.81 -4.14 7.39
N LEU A 84 6.08 -4.71 8.32
CA LEU A 84 4.92 -4.10 8.96
C LEU A 84 5.28 -3.73 10.40
N VAL A 85 5.01 -2.50 10.77
CA VAL A 85 5.14 -2.01 12.16
C VAL A 85 3.74 -1.80 12.70
N LEU A 86 3.44 -2.42 13.83
CA LEU A 86 2.13 -2.32 14.49
C LEU A 86 2.32 -1.60 15.81
N THR A 87 1.76 -0.40 15.92
CA THR A 87 1.97 0.49 17.06
C THR A 87 0.65 0.79 17.77
N THR A 88 0.63 0.61 19.09
CA THR A 88 -0.50 0.95 19.96
C THR A 88 -0.04 1.85 21.13
N PRO A 89 -0.88 2.83 21.56
CA PRO A 89 -0.57 3.64 22.73
C PRO A 89 -0.69 2.84 24.02
N LEU A 90 0.12 3.19 25.03
CA LEU A 90 0.04 2.64 26.39
C LEU A 90 -0.64 3.59 27.37
N ASN A 91 -0.75 4.86 27.02
CA ASN A 91 -1.31 5.92 27.88
C ASN A 91 -2.57 6.51 27.26
N GLU A 92 -3.44 7.09 28.08
CA GLU A 92 -4.58 7.87 27.63
C GLU A 92 -4.11 9.21 27.00
N GLY A 93 -4.82 9.65 25.97
CA GLY A 93 -4.55 10.92 25.29
C GLY A 93 -3.34 10.86 24.34
N GLY A 94 -3.02 12.02 23.75
CA GLY A 94 -1.95 12.18 22.78
C GLY A 94 -2.33 11.80 21.35
N ALA A 95 -1.50 12.25 20.39
CA ALA A 95 -1.78 12.18 18.95
C ALA A 95 -2.04 10.75 18.43
N LEU A 96 -1.38 9.74 19.01
CA LEU A 96 -1.58 8.35 18.61
C LEU A 96 -2.97 7.83 19.01
N ASN A 97 -3.41 8.12 20.24
CA ASN A 97 -4.79 7.80 20.68
C ASN A 97 -5.84 8.54 19.86
N GLU A 98 -5.64 9.84 19.65
CA GLU A 98 -6.56 10.67 18.86
C GLU A 98 -6.69 10.14 17.43
N HIS A 99 -5.58 9.72 16.82
CA HIS A 99 -5.60 9.12 15.49
C HIS A 99 -6.42 7.82 15.47
N ILE A 100 -6.20 6.90 16.42
CA ILE A 100 -6.93 5.62 16.47
C ILE A 100 -8.43 5.87 16.78
N LEU A 101 -8.76 6.78 17.67
CA LEU A 101 -10.16 7.13 17.96
C LEU A 101 -10.87 7.68 16.73
N LYS A 102 -10.19 8.50 15.94
CA LYS A 102 -10.74 9.09 14.72
C LYS A 102 -10.85 8.06 13.59
N HIS A 103 -9.75 7.37 13.28
CA HIS A 103 -9.63 6.57 12.07
C HIS A 103 -9.85 5.06 12.29
N GLY A 104 -9.77 4.56 13.51
CA GLY A 104 -9.63 3.13 13.79
C GLY A 104 -8.23 2.63 13.45
N ASP A 105 -8.11 1.33 13.27
CA ASP A 105 -6.86 0.70 12.83
C ASP A 105 -6.59 1.05 11.36
N GLY A 106 -5.38 1.45 11.04
CA GLY A 106 -5.02 1.82 9.67
C GLY A 106 -3.56 2.28 9.51
N VAL A 107 -3.19 2.56 8.27
CA VAL A 107 -1.83 3.00 7.92
C VAL A 107 -1.62 4.45 8.31
N LYS A 108 -0.64 4.69 9.17
CA LYS A 108 -0.16 6.03 9.53
C LYS A 108 1.07 6.44 8.74
N VAL A 109 2.04 5.55 8.60
CA VAL A 109 3.34 5.85 8.00
C VAL A 109 3.59 4.93 6.81
N VAL A 110 3.93 5.53 5.69
CA VAL A 110 4.57 4.88 4.55
C VAL A 110 6.03 5.34 4.54
N ALA A 111 6.93 4.50 5.06
CA ALA A 111 8.34 4.83 5.16
C ALA A 111 9.08 4.45 3.88
N LEU A 112 9.87 5.39 3.38
CA LEU A 112 10.60 5.31 2.12
C LEU A 112 12.10 5.31 2.39
N TRP A 113 12.79 4.31 1.86
CA TRP A 113 14.23 4.19 1.99
C TRP A 113 14.94 5.17 1.06
N VAL A 114 15.85 5.97 1.61
CA VAL A 114 16.63 6.99 0.91
C VAL A 114 18.12 6.91 1.28
N GLU A 115 18.98 7.48 0.45
CA GLU A 115 20.40 7.62 0.76
C GLU A 115 20.71 8.77 1.73
N ASP A 116 19.88 9.83 1.72
CA ASP A 116 20.03 11.02 2.53
C ASP A 116 18.65 11.57 2.94
N ALA A 117 18.27 11.32 4.19
CA ALA A 117 16.98 11.73 4.71
C ALA A 117 16.86 13.24 4.94
N THR A 118 17.98 13.91 5.19
CA THR A 118 18.01 15.38 5.34
C THR A 118 17.76 16.06 4.00
N LYS A 119 18.47 15.64 2.96
CA LYS A 119 18.28 16.17 1.60
C LYS A 119 16.86 15.88 1.09
N ALA A 120 16.32 14.67 1.33
CA ALA A 120 14.96 14.31 0.96
C ALA A 120 13.92 15.25 1.60
N PHE A 121 14.08 15.56 2.87
CA PHE A 121 13.23 16.51 3.59
C PHE A 121 13.34 17.93 3.04
N GLU A 122 14.56 18.45 2.93
CA GLU A 122 14.82 19.82 2.45
C GLU A 122 14.24 20.04 1.04
N GLU A 123 14.46 19.10 0.11
CA GLU A 123 13.95 19.22 -1.25
C GLU A 123 12.41 19.11 -1.30
N THR A 124 11.80 18.22 -0.53
CA THR A 124 10.34 18.09 -0.53
C THR A 124 9.66 19.29 0.13
N VAL A 125 10.17 19.78 1.25
CA VAL A 125 9.64 20.98 1.93
C VAL A 125 9.82 22.25 1.07
N LYS A 126 10.96 22.44 0.44
CA LYS A 126 11.21 23.52 -0.53
C LYS A 126 10.21 23.51 -1.69
N ARG A 127 9.70 22.33 -2.06
CA ARG A 127 8.72 22.15 -3.12
C ARG A 127 7.26 22.20 -2.63
N GLY A 128 7.04 22.49 -1.35
CA GLY A 128 5.75 22.75 -0.75
C GLY A 128 5.17 21.64 0.13
N ALA A 129 5.96 20.62 0.48
CA ALA A 129 5.51 19.63 1.46
C ALA A 129 5.34 20.28 2.85
N LYS A 130 4.29 19.85 3.57
CA LYS A 130 4.12 20.19 4.98
C LYS A 130 5.03 19.30 5.83
N PRO A 131 5.94 19.87 6.65
CA PRO A 131 6.78 19.08 7.55
C PRO A 131 5.96 18.26 8.54
N TYR A 132 6.35 17.00 8.74
CA TYR A 132 5.85 16.13 9.80
C TYR A 132 6.90 15.94 10.89
N MET A 133 8.14 15.63 10.49
CA MET A 133 9.26 15.37 11.37
C MET A 133 10.54 15.94 10.76
N GLU A 134 11.19 16.86 11.46
CA GLU A 134 12.49 17.38 11.07
C GLU A 134 13.55 16.26 11.03
N PRO A 135 14.60 16.38 10.19
CA PRO A 135 15.69 15.42 10.15
C PRO A 135 16.26 15.15 11.55
N THR A 136 16.11 13.93 12.00
CA THR A 136 16.48 13.50 13.35
C THR A 136 17.41 12.30 13.26
N ARG A 137 18.59 12.43 13.86
CA ARG A 137 19.54 11.33 14.03
C ARG A 137 19.23 10.57 15.30
N GLU A 138 19.01 9.29 15.16
CA GLU A 138 18.81 8.33 16.23
C GLU A 138 19.97 7.34 16.22
N GLU A 139 20.55 6.99 17.39
CA GLU A 139 21.71 6.12 17.45
C GLU A 139 21.68 5.17 18.64
N ASP A 140 22.33 4.04 18.50
CA ASP A 140 22.61 3.04 19.56
C ASP A 140 23.96 2.37 19.31
N ALA A 141 24.21 1.23 19.97
CA ALA A 141 25.47 0.48 19.83
C ALA A 141 25.70 -0.09 18.41
N HIS A 142 24.67 -0.09 17.55
CA HIS A 142 24.70 -0.62 16.18
C HIS A 142 24.85 0.47 15.10
N GLY A 143 25.10 1.71 15.51
CA GLY A 143 25.26 2.83 14.58
C GLY A 143 24.11 3.84 14.66
N TYR A 144 23.76 4.45 13.55
CA TYR A 144 22.71 5.47 13.51
C TYR A 144 21.80 5.35 12.30
N VAL A 145 20.58 5.85 12.48
CA VAL A 145 19.59 6.09 11.41
C VAL A 145 19.24 7.56 11.41
N VAL A 146 19.09 8.17 10.25
CA VAL A 146 18.49 9.50 10.11
C VAL A 146 17.09 9.32 9.55
N ARG A 147 16.11 9.93 10.22
CA ARG A 147 14.72 9.94 9.76
C ARG A 147 14.22 11.38 9.66
N SER A 148 13.36 11.59 8.67
CA SER A 148 12.62 12.84 8.50
C SER A 148 11.25 12.52 7.92
N GLY A 149 10.32 13.46 7.85
CA GLY A 149 9.00 13.12 7.32
C GLY A 149 8.16 14.31 6.91
N ILE A 150 7.24 14.05 5.99
CA ILE A 150 6.28 15.00 5.44
C ILE A 150 4.87 14.44 5.50
N TYR A 151 3.89 15.32 5.61
CA TYR A 151 2.49 14.93 5.44
C TYR A 151 2.16 14.66 3.97
N THR A 152 1.29 13.71 3.74
CA THR A 152 0.58 13.48 2.47
C THR A 152 -0.94 13.62 2.72
N TYR A 153 -1.78 12.90 1.97
CA TYR A 153 -3.24 13.00 2.11
C TYR A 153 -3.73 12.61 3.50
N GLY A 154 -4.72 13.35 3.97
CA GLY A 154 -5.31 13.15 5.30
C GLY A 154 -4.30 13.33 6.42
N GLU A 155 -4.19 12.33 7.27
CA GLU A 155 -3.19 12.26 8.34
C GLU A 155 -2.07 11.26 8.07
N THR A 156 -2.02 10.68 6.86
CA THR A 156 -0.93 9.80 6.42
C THR A 156 0.36 10.60 6.23
N VAL A 157 1.50 9.98 6.50
CA VAL A 157 2.81 10.61 6.36
C VAL A 157 3.78 9.73 5.58
N HIS A 158 4.68 10.36 4.84
CA HIS A 158 5.88 9.73 4.32
C HIS A 158 7.04 10.01 5.26
N VAL A 159 7.73 8.96 5.70
CA VAL A 159 8.96 9.05 6.48
C VAL A 159 10.12 8.61 5.61
N PHE A 160 11.10 9.48 5.42
CA PHE A 160 12.35 9.15 4.74
C PHE A 160 13.30 8.52 5.75
N VAL A 161 13.89 7.37 5.38
CA VAL A 161 14.74 6.57 6.26
C VAL A 161 16.11 6.37 5.61
N GLU A 162 17.13 6.91 6.23
CA GLU A 162 18.53 6.71 5.87
C GLU A 162 19.17 5.74 6.87
N ARG A 163 19.67 4.60 6.35
CA ARG A 163 20.25 3.50 7.16
C ARG A 163 21.74 3.29 6.93
N LYS A 164 22.42 4.24 6.33
CA LYS A 164 23.80 4.08 5.83
C LYS A 164 24.81 3.69 6.90
N GLY A 165 24.58 3.95 8.14
CA GLY A 165 25.51 3.66 9.23
C GLY A 165 24.92 2.73 10.29
N TYR A 166 23.91 1.93 9.96
CA TYR A 166 23.17 1.13 10.94
C TYR A 166 23.11 -0.36 10.57
N ASP A 167 23.60 -1.21 11.45
CA ASP A 167 23.57 -2.69 11.33
C ASP A 167 22.66 -3.37 12.38
N GLY A 168 21.87 -2.58 13.13
CA GLY A 168 20.91 -3.10 14.09
C GLY A 168 19.67 -3.73 13.45
N ILE A 169 18.83 -4.34 14.30
CA ILE A 169 17.71 -5.18 13.84
C ILE A 169 16.64 -4.40 13.03
N PHE A 170 16.32 -3.17 13.43
CA PHE A 170 15.31 -2.33 12.77
C PHE A 170 15.60 -0.84 12.87
N LEU A 171 15.42 -0.24 14.04
CA LEU A 171 15.72 1.15 14.36
C LEU A 171 16.37 1.22 15.74
N PRO A 172 17.16 2.27 16.05
CA PRO A 172 17.66 2.49 17.40
C PRO A 172 16.54 2.47 18.43
N GLY A 173 16.80 1.82 19.57
CA GLY A 173 15.82 1.62 20.64
C GLY A 173 14.91 0.38 20.46
N TYR A 174 14.98 -0.31 19.34
CA TYR A 174 14.34 -1.60 19.15
C TYR A 174 15.28 -2.74 19.51
N ARG A 175 14.71 -3.83 20.02
CA ARG A 175 15.43 -5.09 20.23
C ARG A 175 14.85 -6.20 19.38
N THR A 176 15.59 -7.27 19.15
CA THR A 176 15.07 -8.48 18.53
C THR A 176 13.83 -8.96 19.29
N TRP A 177 12.77 -9.27 18.56
CA TRP A 177 11.59 -9.89 19.14
C TRP A 177 11.68 -11.40 19.05
N GLU A 178 12.14 -12.01 20.14
CA GLU A 178 12.14 -13.46 20.31
C GLU A 178 10.69 -13.94 20.53
N SER A 179 10.17 -14.67 19.58
CA SER A 179 8.83 -15.26 19.67
C SER A 179 8.91 -16.77 19.52
N HIS A 180 8.21 -17.48 20.40
CA HIS A 180 8.07 -18.94 20.31
C HIS A 180 7.17 -19.38 19.15
N TYR A 181 6.43 -18.45 18.54
CA TYR A 181 5.54 -18.70 17.42
C TYR A 181 5.95 -17.87 16.20
N ASN A 182 6.53 -18.55 15.22
CA ASN A 182 6.84 -17.99 13.90
C ASN A 182 6.37 -19.01 12.85
N PRO A 183 5.15 -18.83 12.31
CA PRO A 183 4.59 -19.74 11.30
C PRO A 183 5.38 -19.65 9.99
N ALA A 184 5.30 -20.68 9.15
CA ALA A 184 5.93 -20.63 7.84
C ALA A 184 5.42 -19.45 7.01
N PRO A 185 6.28 -18.72 6.29
CA PRO A 185 5.87 -17.70 5.34
C PRO A 185 4.90 -18.25 4.28
N VAL A 186 3.99 -17.42 3.79
CA VAL A 186 3.03 -17.81 2.73
C VAL A 186 3.52 -17.46 1.33
N GLY A 187 4.71 -16.85 1.19
CA GLY A 187 5.30 -16.52 -0.11
C GLY A 187 5.21 -15.05 -0.51
N LEU A 188 4.82 -14.14 0.39
CA LEU A 188 4.83 -12.70 0.13
C LEU A 188 6.27 -12.18 0.04
N LYS A 189 6.56 -11.32 -0.94
CA LYS A 189 7.91 -10.88 -1.31
C LYS A 189 8.20 -9.42 -1.02
N PHE A 190 7.39 -8.53 -1.58
CA PHE A 190 7.56 -7.08 -1.45
C PHE A 190 6.23 -6.36 -1.64
N ILE A 191 6.18 -5.08 -1.29
CA ILE A 191 5.01 -4.23 -1.54
C ILE A 191 5.09 -3.74 -2.98
N ASP A 192 4.11 -4.14 -3.81
CA ASP A 192 4.03 -3.75 -5.22
C ASP A 192 3.53 -2.30 -5.37
N HIS A 193 2.44 -1.97 -4.68
CA HIS A 193 1.87 -0.63 -4.64
C HIS A 193 1.00 -0.43 -3.39
N MET A 194 0.68 0.83 -3.11
CA MET A 194 -0.26 1.21 -2.03
C MET A 194 -1.23 2.25 -2.55
N VAL A 195 -2.51 2.02 -2.31
CA VAL A 195 -3.60 2.86 -2.84
C VAL A 195 -4.10 3.81 -1.77
N GLY A 196 -4.14 5.09 -2.11
CA GLY A 196 -4.72 6.14 -1.29
C GLY A 196 -6.11 6.54 -1.78
N ASN A 197 -7.08 6.61 -0.87
CA ASN A 197 -8.38 7.22 -1.12
C ASN A 197 -8.36 8.66 -0.62
N VAL A 198 -8.82 9.57 -1.46
CA VAL A 198 -8.92 11.00 -1.16
C VAL A 198 -10.35 11.49 -1.34
N GLY A 199 -10.64 12.71 -0.85
CA GLY A 199 -11.97 13.30 -0.94
C GLY A 199 -12.39 13.69 -2.36
N TRP A 200 -13.65 14.10 -2.50
CA TRP A 200 -14.19 14.61 -3.74
C TRP A 200 -13.36 15.78 -4.30
N ASN A 201 -12.97 15.66 -5.58
CA ASN A 201 -12.15 16.65 -6.30
C ASN A 201 -10.75 16.87 -5.72
N GLU A 202 -10.24 15.94 -4.92
CA GLU A 202 -8.90 16.03 -4.33
C GLU A 202 -7.84 15.22 -5.10
N MET A 203 -8.21 14.27 -5.98
CA MET A 203 -7.27 13.42 -6.70
C MET A 203 -6.21 14.23 -7.44
N ASN A 204 -6.61 15.24 -8.19
CA ASN A 204 -5.66 16.06 -8.94
C ASN A 204 -4.72 16.86 -8.04
N THR A 205 -5.19 17.32 -6.88
CA THR A 205 -4.35 17.99 -5.87
C THR A 205 -3.23 17.06 -5.39
N TRP A 206 -3.55 15.81 -5.12
CA TRP A 206 -2.56 14.84 -4.66
C TRP A 206 -1.68 14.30 -5.78
N VAL A 207 -2.20 14.15 -7.00
CA VAL A 207 -1.39 13.88 -8.20
C VAL A 207 -0.36 14.98 -8.41
N GLU A 208 -0.75 16.26 -8.31
CA GLU A 208 0.16 17.39 -8.39
C GLU A 208 1.18 17.41 -7.25
N PHE A 209 0.76 17.06 -6.04
CA PHE A 209 1.68 16.91 -4.90
C PHE A 209 2.76 15.89 -5.22
N TYR A 210 2.41 14.66 -5.62
CA TYR A 210 3.41 13.64 -5.95
C TYR A 210 4.30 14.05 -7.12
N ALA A 211 3.76 14.72 -8.13
CA ALA A 211 4.54 15.19 -9.25
C ALA A 211 5.53 16.31 -8.87
N LYS A 212 5.05 17.36 -8.19
CA LYS A 212 5.84 18.55 -7.88
C LYS A 212 6.77 18.36 -6.67
N VAL A 213 6.26 17.69 -5.62
CA VAL A 213 6.95 17.56 -4.34
C VAL A 213 7.87 16.35 -4.34
N MET A 214 7.42 15.24 -4.89
CA MET A 214 8.17 13.98 -4.84
C MET A 214 8.80 13.57 -6.19
N GLY A 215 8.55 14.32 -7.25
CA GLY A 215 9.14 14.04 -8.56
C GLY A 215 8.57 12.80 -9.24
N PHE A 216 7.37 12.35 -8.85
CA PHE A 216 6.71 11.19 -9.45
C PHE A 216 6.09 11.56 -10.81
N ALA A 217 5.95 10.55 -11.65
CA ALA A 217 5.24 10.65 -12.92
C ALA A 217 3.88 9.94 -12.83
N GLN A 218 2.88 10.51 -13.50
CA GLN A 218 1.62 9.81 -13.71
C GLN A 218 1.80 8.77 -14.81
N ILE A 219 1.61 7.49 -14.50
CA ILE A 219 1.79 6.38 -15.45
C ILE A 219 0.47 5.84 -16.00
N VAL A 220 -0.62 5.97 -15.24
CA VAL A 220 -1.96 5.51 -15.66
C VAL A 220 -3.01 6.51 -15.19
N SER A 221 -4.10 6.62 -15.96
CA SER A 221 -5.30 7.35 -15.58
C SER A 221 -6.53 6.53 -15.98
N PHE A 222 -7.45 6.38 -15.04
CA PHE A 222 -8.76 5.78 -15.25
C PHE A 222 -9.84 6.79 -14.90
N ASP A 223 -10.80 6.97 -15.79
CA ASP A 223 -11.96 7.83 -15.53
C ASP A 223 -13.16 7.00 -15.04
N ASP A 224 -14.26 7.69 -14.74
CA ASP A 224 -15.50 7.08 -14.27
C ASP A 224 -16.17 6.15 -15.30
N LYS A 225 -15.81 6.27 -16.58
CA LYS A 225 -16.28 5.35 -17.63
C LYS A 225 -15.45 4.07 -17.68
N ASP A 226 -14.17 4.18 -17.31
CA ASP A 226 -13.29 3.03 -17.19
C ASP A 226 -13.62 2.18 -15.97
N ILE A 227 -14.03 2.84 -14.86
CA ILE A 227 -14.25 2.21 -13.56
C ILE A 227 -15.65 2.55 -13.03
N SER A 228 -16.65 1.81 -13.50
CA SER A 228 -18.03 1.94 -13.03
C SER A 228 -18.79 0.62 -13.10
N THR A 229 -19.81 0.52 -12.26
CA THR A 229 -20.88 -0.49 -12.32
C THR A 229 -22.19 0.22 -12.62
N ASP A 230 -23.30 -0.52 -12.54
CA ASP A 230 -24.64 0.07 -12.64
C ASP A 230 -24.98 1.01 -11.46
N TYR A 231 -24.22 0.93 -10.35
CA TYR A 231 -24.50 1.62 -9.09
C TYR A 231 -23.45 2.66 -8.70
N THR A 232 -22.17 2.32 -8.79
CA THR A 232 -21.08 3.16 -8.28
C THR A 232 -20.00 3.41 -9.32
N ALA A 233 -19.21 4.47 -9.12
CA ALA A 233 -18.06 4.81 -9.93
C ALA A 233 -16.94 5.40 -9.08
N LEU A 234 -15.72 5.38 -9.60
CA LEU A 234 -14.58 6.13 -9.07
C LEU A 234 -13.65 6.58 -10.19
N MET A 235 -12.75 7.49 -9.86
CA MET A 235 -11.62 7.88 -10.70
C MET A 235 -10.31 7.50 -10.02
N SER A 236 -9.31 7.11 -10.80
CA SER A 236 -8.00 6.72 -10.29
C SER A 236 -6.88 7.21 -11.17
N LYS A 237 -5.79 7.69 -10.56
CA LYS A 237 -4.54 8.03 -11.24
C LYS A 237 -3.38 7.39 -10.51
N VAL A 238 -2.47 6.77 -11.25
CA VAL A 238 -1.32 6.09 -10.67
C VAL A 238 -0.08 6.94 -10.83
N MET A 239 0.54 7.27 -9.69
CA MET A 239 1.80 7.98 -9.60
C MET A 239 2.94 7.00 -9.31
N SER A 240 4.08 7.16 -9.98
CA SER A 240 5.25 6.31 -9.77
C SER A 240 6.54 7.10 -9.75
N ASN A 241 7.50 6.66 -8.95
CA ASN A 241 8.84 7.24 -8.92
C ASN A 241 9.67 6.82 -10.15
N GLY A 242 10.83 7.47 -10.35
CA GLY A 242 11.65 7.32 -11.55
C GLY A 242 12.16 5.92 -11.88
N ASN A 243 12.33 5.06 -10.87
CA ASN A 243 12.77 3.68 -11.07
C ASN A 243 11.63 2.64 -11.03
N GLY A 244 10.36 3.08 -10.92
CA GLY A 244 9.18 2.23 -10.92
C GLY A 244 8.98 1.34 -9.69
N ARG A 245 9.80 1.49 -8.65
CA ARG A 245 9.72 0.66 -7.44
C ARG A 245 8.60 1.06 -6.49
N ILE A 246 8.17 2.33 -6.56
CA ILE A 246 7.13 2.87 -5.70
C ILE A 246 6.00 3.39 -6.56
N LYS A 247 4.81 2.88 -6.35
CA LYS A 247 3.60 3.22 -7.08
C LYS A 247 2.48 3.53 -6.09
N PHE A 248 1.84 4.68 -6.30
CA PHE A 248 0.70 5.13 -5.52
C PHE A 248 -0.48 5.45 -6.43
N PRO A 249 -1.42 4.52 -6.61
CA PRO A 249 -2.74 4.84 -7.12
C PRO A 249 -3.46 5.77 -6.14
N ILE A 250 -4.07 6.83 -6.67
CA ILE A 250 -4.86 7.82 -5.93
C ILE A 250 -6.29 7.75 -6.46
N ASN A 251 -7.22 7.40 -5.60
CA ASN A 251 -8.63 7.24 -5.93
C ASN A 251 -9.47 8.37 -5.33
N GLU A 252 -10.41 8.88 -6.09
CA GLU A 252 -11.48 9.74 -5.56
C GLU A 252 -12.85 9.18 -5.95
N PRO A 253 -13.92 9.50 -5.18
CA PRO A 253 -15.28 9.14 -5.56
C PRO A 253 -15.66 9.77 -6.91
N ALA A 254 -16.54 9.10 -7.66
CA ALA A 254 -17.22 9.66 -8.80
C ALA A 254 -18.73 9.54 -8.64
N GLU A 255 -19.49 10.35 -9.40
CA GLU A 255 -20.96 10.33 -9.31
C GLU A 255 -21.50 8.95 -9.72
N GLY A 256 -22.33 8.36 -8.84
CA GLY A 256 -23.01 7.10 -9.04
C GLY A 256 -24.44 7.16 -8.51
N LYS A 257 -25.21 6.10 -8.73
CA LYS A 257 -26.59 5.99 -8.21
C LYS A 257 -26.61 5.69 -6.71
N LYS A 258 -25.52 5.12 -6.19
CA LYS A 258 -25.34 4.71 -4.80
C LYS A 258 -23.96 5.10 -4.30
N LYS A 259 -23.77 5.00 -2.99
CA LYS A 259 -22.51 5.32 -2.32
C LYS A 259 -21.39 4.40 -2.78
N SER A 260 -20.32 4.98 -3.32
CA SER A 260 -19.15 4.22 -3.76
C SER A 260 -18.33 3.67 -2.59
N GLN A 261 -17.51 2.65 -2.86
CA GLN A 261 -16.56 2.11 -1.89
C GLN A 261 -15.57 3.17 -1.36
N ILE A 262 -15.25 4.19 -2.18
CA ILE A 262 -14.37 5.27 -1.75
C ILE A 262 -15.06 6.16 -0.74
N GLU A 263 -16.34 6.48 -0.96
CA GLU A 263 -17.14 7.24 0.01
C GLU A 263 -17.36 6.45 1.31
N GLU A 264 -17.64 5.13 1.22
CA GLU A 264 -17.71 4.25 2.39
C GLU A 264 -16.41 4.31 3.19
N TYR A 265 -15.26 4.19 2.52
CA TYR A 265 -13.95 4.31 3.15
C TYR A 265 -13.78 5.65 3.87
N LEU A 266 -14.04 6.77 3.17
CA LEU A 266 -13.89 8.12 3.72
C LEU A 266 -14.76 8.35 4.96
N ASP A 267 -15.97 7.81 4.97
CA ASP A 267 -16.89 7.92 6.11
C ASP A 267 -16.39 7.11 7.31
N PHE A 268 -16.01 5.84 7.11
CA PHE A 268 -15.59 4.97 8.21
C PHE A 268 -14.17 5.29 8.71
N TYR A 269 -13.26 5.68 7.80
CA TYR A 269 -11.93 6.13 8.18
C TYR A 269 -11.93 7.58 8.70
N ASN A 270 -13.01 8.32 8.47
CA ASN A 270 -13.15 9.71 8.82
C ASN A 270 -12.11 10.61 8.15
N GLY A 271 -11.97 10.46 6.83
CA GLY A 271 -11.06 11.22 5.97
C GLY A 271 -10.22 10.38 5.00
N PRO A 272 -9.33 11.04 4.25
CA PRO A 272 -8.39 10.37 3.34
C PRO A 272 -7.39 9.45 4.06
N GLY A 273 -6.99 8.37 3.39
CA GLY A 273 -5.99 7.43 3.93
C GLY A 273 -5.66 6.30 2.96
N VAL A 274 -4.84 5.35 3.40
CA VAL A 274 -4.46 4.18 2.60
C VAL A 274 -5.57 3.15 2.63
N GLN A 275 -6.13 2.85 1.45
CA GLN A 275 -7.21 1.87 1.27
C GLN A 275 -6.68 0.44 1.29
N HIS A 276 -5.65 0.16 0.47
CA HIS A 276 -5.07 -1.18 0.45
C HIS A 276 -3.57 -1.18 0.16
N ILE A 277 -2.96 -2.29 0.54
CA ILE A 277 -1.56 -2.59 0.32
C ILE A 277 -1.50 -3.81 -0.61
N ALA A 278 -0.99 -3.63 -1.82
CA ALA A 278 -0.74 -4.73 -2.74
C ALA A 278 0.62 -5.35 -2.46
N VAL A 279 0.61 -6.65 -2.20
CA VAL A 279 1.80 -7.44 -1.89
C VAL A 279 2.05 -8.49 -2.95
N ALA A 280 3.27 -8.50 -3.47
CA ALA A 280 3.66 -9.40 -4.55
C ALA A 280 3.99 -10.80 -4.05
N THR A 281 3.71 -11.80 -4.88
CA THR A 281 4.13 -13.19 -4.72
C THR A 281 4.60 -13.77 -6.04
N ASP A 282 5.42 -14.83 -5.98
CA ASP A 282 5.83 -15.59 -7.17
C ASP A 282 4.86 -16.74 -7.51
N ASP A 283 3.97 -17.11 -6.56
CA ASP A 283 2.97 -18.17 -6.71
C ASP A 283 1.69 -17.80 -5.95
N ILE A 284 0.77 -17.13 -6.66
CA ILE A 284 -0.46 -16.63 -6.05
C ILE A 284 -1.41 -17.78 -5.62
N VAL A 285 -1.41 -18.89 -6.34
CA VAL A 285 -2.27 -20.04 -6.01
C VAL A 285 -1.88 -20.62 -4.65
N SER A 286 -0.60 -20.93 -4.47
CA SER A 286 -0.08 -21.44 -3.19
C SER A 286 -0.22 -20.43 -2.06
N THR A 287 0.04 -19.15 -2.33
CA THR A 287 -0.09 -18.06 -1.34
C THR A 287 -1.53 -17.91 -0.87
N VAL A 288 -2.49 -17.78 -1.79
CA VAL A 288 -3.92 -17.61 -1.46
C VAL A 288 -4.47 -18.85 -0.75
N SER A 289 -4.07 -20.06 -1.21
CA SER A 289 -4.48 -21.31 -0.53
C SER A 289 -3.99 -21.31 0.93
N ALA A 290 -2.71 -21.04 1.16
CA ALA A 290 -2.15 -21.01 2.51
C ALA A 290 -2.80 -19.94 3.40
N MET A 291 -3.12 -18.76 2.85
CA MET A 291 -3.80 -17.69 3.58
C MET A 291 -5.25 -18.07 3.93
N ARG A 292 -5.99 -18.69 3.01
CA ARG A 292 -7.36 -19.22 3.28
C ARG A 292 -7.37 -20.26 4.37
N ASP A 293 -6.44 -21.22 4.33
CA ASP A 293 -6.29 -22.28 5.36
C ASP A 293 -6.00 -21.69 6.75
N ARG A 294 -5.48 -20.46 6.80
CA ARG A 294 -5.20 -19.71 8.03
C ARG A 294 -6.29 -18.70 8.41
N GLY A 295 -7.41 -18.71 7.71
CA GLY A 295 -8.60 -17.93 8.03
C GLY A 295 -8.66 -16.54 7.39
N VAL A 296 -7.82 -16.23 6.39
CA VAL A 296 -7.98 -14.98 5.63
C VAL A 296 -9.22 -15.09 4.74
N GLU A 297 -10.12 -14.12 4.85
CA GLU A 297 -11.28 -14.00 3.99
C GLU A 297 -10.94 -13.11 2.78
N PHE A 298 -11.34 -13.58 1.60
CA PHE A 298 -11.18 -12.87 0.34
C PHE A 298 -12.53 -12.45 -0.22
N LEU A 299 -12.54 -11.42 -1.04
CA LEU A 299 -13.72 -11.01 -1.79
C LEU A 299 -14.17 -12.13 -2.71
N TYR A 300 -15.47 -12.24 -2.88
CA TYR A 300 -16.06 -13.28 -3.73
C TYR A 300 -16.01 -12.86 -5.20
N VAL A 301 -15.50 -13.74 -6.04
CA VAL A 301 -15.51 -13.61 -7.49
C VAL A 301 -16.52 -14.61 -8.06
N PRO A 302 -17.54 -14.18 -8.83
CA PRO A 302 -18.52 -15.07 -9.39
C PRO A 302 -17.91 -16.01 -10.43
N GLU A 303 -18.43 -17.23 -10.51
CA GLU A 303 -17.91 -18.23 -11.46
C GLU A 303 -18.02 -17.80 -12.92
N THR A 304 -19.03 -16.99 -13.24
CA THR A 304 -19.25 -16.41 -14.58
C THR A 304 -18.10 -15.51 -15.06
N TYR A 305 -17.27 -14.99 -14.14
CA TYR A 305 -16.08 -14.25 -14.50
C TYR A 305 -15.10 -15.05 -15.37
N TYR A 306 -15.11 -16.38 -15.25
CA TYR A 306 -14.17 -17.28 -15.93
C TYR A 306 -14.72 -17.85 -17.26
N ASP A 307 -15.97 -17.59 -17.61
CA ASP A 307 -16.62 -18.22 -18.77
C ASP A 307 -15.98 -17.76 -20.11
N ASP A 308 -15.52 -16.52 -20.19
CA ASP A 308 -14.85 -15.92 -21.35
C ASP A 308 -13.36 -15.62 -21.11
N LEU A 309 -12.78 -16.16 -20.05
CA LEU A 309 -11.45 -15.78 -19.57
C LEU A 309 -10.38 -15.91 -20.67
N ILE A 310 -10.29 -17.05 -21.34
CA ILE A 310 -9.27 -17.32 -22.36
C ILE A 310 -9.47 -16.45 -23.60
N GLU A 311 -10.71 -16.12 -23.96
CA GLU A 311 -11.00 -15.18 -25.05
C GLU A 311 -10.48 -13.78 -24.73
N ARG A 312 -10.63 -13.36 -23.47
CA ARG A 312 -10.26 -12.03 -22.97
C ARG A 312 -8.77 -11.88 -22.72
N VAL A 313 -8.11 -12.87 -22.11
CA VAL A 313 -6.70 -12.77 -21.67
C VAL A 313 -5.72 -13.62 -22.51
N GLY A 314 -6.20 -14.48 -23.41
CA GLY A 314 -5.36 -15.40 -24.19
C GLY A 314 -4.76 -16.54 -23.36
N GLU A 315 -3.66 -17.12 -23.87
CA GLU A 315 -2.98 -18.23 -23.20
C GLU A 315 -2.28 -17.76 -21.90
N ILE A 316 -2.40 -18.58 -20.86
CA ILE A 316 -1.79 -18.40 -19.54
C ILE A 316 -1.17 -19.74 -19.08
N ASP A 317 -0.22 -19.68 -18.17
CA ASP A 317 0.46 -20.88 -17.64
C ASP A 317 -0.39 -21.63 -16.61
N GLU A 318 -1.29 -20.91 -15.89
CA GLU A 318 -2.09 -21.44 -14.81
C GLU A 318 -3.32 -22.20 -15.33
N ASP A 319 -3.71 -23.25 -14.60
CA ASP A 319 -4.96 -23.96 -14.87
C ASP A 319 -6.19 -23.11 -14.47
N VAL A 320 -7.06 -22.84 -15.45
CA VAL A 320 -8.26 -22.00 -15.26
C VAL A 320 -9.19 -22.55 -14.17
N ALA A 321 -9.33 -23.88 -14.06
CA ALA A 321 -10.16 -24.49 -13.02
C ALA A 321 -9.58 -24.22 -11.62
N THR A 322 -8.27 -24.21 -11.49
CA THR A 322 -7.58 -23.84 -10.24
C THR A 322 -7.79 -22.37 -9.90
N LEU A 323 -7.66 -21.47 -10.88
CA LEU A 323 -7.90 -20.04 -10.65
C LEU A 323 -9.35 -19.77 -10.24
N LYS A 324 -10.30 -20.39 -10.92
CA LYS A 324 -11.73 -20.35 -10.59
C LYS A 324 -12.01 -20.86 -9.17
N LYS A 325 -11.41 -21.98 -8.78
CA LYS A 325 -11.52 -22.55 -7.43
C LYS A 325 -11.05 -21.56 -6.35
N HIS A 326 -10.00 -20.79 -6.63
CA HIS A 326 -9.42 -19.83 -5.68
C HIS A 326 -9.96 -18.41 -5.85
N GLY A 327 -10.82 -18.15 -6.86
CA GLY A 327 -11.37 -16.83 -7.12
C GLY A 327 -10.33 -15.81 -7.61
N ILE A 328 -9.24 -16.27 -8.25
CA ILE A 328 -8.14 -15.42 -8.68
C ILE A 328 -8.51 -14.71 -9.98
N LEU A 329 -8.42 -13.40 -9.99
CA LEU A 329 -8.66 -12.53 -11.15
C LEU A 329 -7.41 -12.47 -12.03
N ILE A 330 -7.61 -12.30 -13.35
CA ILE A 330 -6.52 -12.19 -14.32
C ILE A 330 -6.79 -11.03 -15.27
N ASP A 331 -5.78 -10.27 -15.56
CA ASP A 331 -5.80 -9.25 -16.62
C ASP A 331 -4.51 -9.30 -17.43
N ARG A 332 -4.56 -8.77 -18.65
CA ARG A 332 -3.42 -8.77 -19.60
C ARG A 332 -3.20 -7.37 -20.16
N ASP A 333 -1.93 -7.04 -20.34
CA ASP A 333 -1.47 -5.87 -21.10
C ASP A 333 -0.50 -6.29 -22.22
N ASP A 334 0.13 -5.33 -22.86
CA ASP A 334 1.05 -5.58 -23.98
C ASP A 334 2.32 -6.33 -23.56
N GLU A 335 2.70 -6.27 -22.27
CA GLU A 335 3.93 -6.87 -21.74
C GLU A 335 3.72 -8.25 -21.12
N GLY A 336 2.47 -8.61 -20.80
CA GLY A 336 2.18 -9.89 -20.17
C GLY A 336 0.82 -9.95 -19.50
N TYR A 337 0.73 -10.74 -18.44
CA TYR A 337 -0.50 -10.82 -17.63
C TYR A 337 -0.19 -10.74 -16.13
N LEU A 338 -1.19 -10.39 -15.37
CA LEU A 338 -1.15 -10.37 -13.92
C LEU A 338 -2.31 -11.18 -13.32
N LEU A 339 -2.05 -11.70 -12.14
CA LEU A 339 -3.05 -12.39 -11.33
C LEU A 339 -3.20 -11.61 -10.03
N GLN A 340 -4.44 -11.43 -9.57
CA GLN A 340 -4.71 -10.67 -8.36
C GLN A 340 -5.94 -11.19 -7.60
N LEU A 341 -5.93 -11.02 -6.29
CA LEU A 341 -7.08 -11.29 -5.43
C LEU A 341 -7.05 -10.36 -4.23
N PHE A 342 -8.21 -9.93 -3.78
CA PHE A 342 -8.36 -8.95 -2.71
C PHE A 342 -8.95 -9.60 -1.47
N THR A 343 -8.39 -9.30 -0.30
CA THR A 343 -8.99 -9.71 0.97
C THR A 343 -10.24 -8.87 1.26
N LYS A 344 -11.13 -9.37 2.10
CA LYS A 344 -12.06 -8.50 2.82
C LYS A 344 -11.27 -7.54 3.72
N PRO A 345 -11.88 -6.46 4.22
CA PRO A 345 -11.21 -5.60 5.20
C PRO A 345 -10.61 -6.43 6.34
N VAL A 346 -9.35 -6.14 6.67
CA VAL A 346 -8.60 -6.86 7.72
C VAL A 346 -8.72 -6.20 9.10
N VAL A 347 -9.51 -5.15 9.17
CA VAL A 347 -9.84 -4.36 10.37
C VAL A 347 -11.35 -4.26 10.50
N ASP A 348 -11.88 -3.92 11.69
CA ASP A 348 -13.33 -3.89 11.95
C ASP A 348 -14.10 -2.87 11.10
N ARG A 349 -13.49 -1.70 10.85
CA ARG A 349 -14.07 -0.73 9.91
C ARG A 349 -13.82 -1.19 8.49
N PRO A 350 -14.78 -1.03 7.53
CA PRO A 350 -14.57 -1.43 6.13
C PRO A 350 -13.61 -0.48 5.41
N THR A 351 -12.35 -0.47 5.82
CA THR A 351 -11.32 0.47 5.37
C THR A 351 -10.13 -0.22 4.75
N LEU A 352 -9.21 -0.78 5.57
CA LEU A 352 -7.97 -1.36 5.08
C LEU A 352 -8.14 -2.81 4.65
N PHE A 353 -7.67 -3.15 3.44
CA PHE A 353 -7.55 -4.52 2.96
C PHE A 353 -6.20 -4.76 2.24
N PHE A 354 -5.94 -5.99 1.84
CA PHE A 354 -4.75 -6.35 1.08
C PHE A 354 -5.12 -6.88 -0.30
N GLU A 355 -4.25 -6.60 -1.26
CA GLU A 355 -4.22 -7.24 -2.56
C GLU A 355 -3.05 -8.21 -2.58
N ILE A 356 -3.28 -9.44 -3.07
CA ILE A 356 -2.22 -10.39 -3.41
C ILE A 356 -2.06 -10.33 -4.91
N ILE A 357 -0.86 -10.03 -5.40
CA ILE A 357 -0.60 -9.85 -6.82
C ILE A 357 0.59 -10.69 -7.29
N GLN A 358 0.44 -11.34 -8.44
CA GLN A 358 1.54 -11.97 -9.17
C GLN A 358 1.61 -11.38 -10.57
N ARG A 359 2.78 -10.90 -10.96
CA ARG A 359 3.03 -10.35 -12.29
C ARG A 359 3.80 -11.33 -13.15
N LYS A 360 3.28 -11.64 -14.31
CA LYS A 360 3.89 -12.43 -15.39
C LYS A 360 4.19 -11.50 -16.58
N GLY A 361 5.06 -10.53 -16.36
CA GLY A 361 5.40 -9.49 -17.33
C GLY A 361 4.53 -8.24 -17.25
N ALA A 362 3.25 -8.39 -16.98
CA ALA A 362 2.29 -7.28 -16.95
C ALA A 362 2.68 -6.19 -15.96
N GLN A 363 2.30 -4.99 -16.34
CA GLN A 363 2.72 -3.79 -15.66
C GLN A 363 1.52 -2.89 -15.34
N SER A 364 0.38 -3.21 -15.92
CA SER A 364 -0.92 -2.59 -15.63
C SER A 364 -1.39 -2.87 -14.19
N PHE A 365 -2.56 -2.33 -13.87
CA PHE A 365 -3.21 -2.47 -12.57
C PHE A 365 -4.51 -3.28 -12.66
N GLY A 366 -4.67 -4.11 -13.68
CA GLY A 366 -5.82 -4.98 -13.81
C GLY A 366 -7.11 -4.28 -14.21
N LYS A 367 -7.06 -3.37 -15.21
CA LYS A 367 -8.25 -2.65 -15.70
C LYS A 367 -9.41 -3.61 -16.02
N GLY A 368 -9.12 -4.75 -16.67
CA GLY A 368 -10.10 -5.76 -17.00
C GLY A 368 -10.77 -6.44 -15.80
N ASN A 369 -10.18 -6.31 -14.60
CA ASN A 369 -10.68 -6.87 -13.35
C ASN A 369 -11.51 -5.88 -12.52
N PHE A 370 -11.48 -4.57 -12.85
CA PHE A 370 -12.15 -3.53 -12.03
C PHE A 370 -13.63 -3.80 -11.84
N LYS A 371 -14.33 -4.18 -12.90
CA LYS A 371 -15.76 -4.48 -12.81
C LYS A 371 -16.03 -5.60 -11.80
N ALA A 372 -15.30 -6.71 -11.87
CA ALA A 372 -15.45 -7.84 -10.96
C ALA A 372 -15.11 -7.47 -9.51
N LEU A 373 -14.06 -6.68 -9.31
CA LEU A 373 -13.69 -6.16 -7.99
C LEU A 373 -14.79 -5.26 -7.42
N PHE A 374 -15.32 -4.34 -8.21
CA PHE A 374 -16.36 -3.42 -7.77
C PHE A 374 -17.66 -4.14 -7.41
N GLU A 375 -18.13 -5.04 -8.26
CA GLU A 375 -19.31 -5.86 -7.98
C GLU A 375 -19.12 -6.70 -6.69
N ALA A 376 -17.90 -7.18 -6.44
CA ALA A 376 -17.60 -7.93 -5.22
C ALA A 376 -17.65 -7.01 -3.97
N ILE A 377 -17.14 -5.79 -4.06
CA ILE A 377 -17.19 -4.82 -2.96
C ILE A 377 -18.61 -4.31 -2.74
N GLU A 378 -19.38 -4.01 -3.79
CA GLU A 378 -20.80 -3.61 -3.69
C GLU A 378 -21.63 -4.67 -2.98
N ARG A 379 -21.39 -5.96 -3.26
CA ARG A 379 -22.04 -7.06 -2.52
C ARG A 379 -21.70 -7.03 -1.03
N GLU A 380 -20.45 -6.75 -0.67
CA GLU A 380 -20.08 -6.61 0.74
C GLU A 380 -20.73 -5.37 1.37
N GLN A 381 -20.86 -4.25 0.63
CA GLN A 381 -21.60 -3.06 1.08
C GLN A 381 -23.09 -3.37 1.28
N GLU A 382 -23.72 -4.13 0.37
CA GLU A 382 -25.10 -4.59 0.54
C GLU A 382 -25.26 -5.43 1.81
N ASN A 383 -24.37 -6.40 2.04
CA ASN A 383 -24.38 -7.25 3.24
C ASN A 383 -24.26 -6.45 4.53
N ARG A 384 -23.54 -5.33 4.49
CA ARG A 384 -23.40 -4.41 5.62
C ARG A 384 -24.49 -3.35 5.71
N GLY A 385 -25.31 -3.17 4.67
CA GLY A 385 -26.32 -2.13 4.57
C GLY A 385 -25.75 -0.72 4.36
N THR A 386 -24.59 -0.63 3.69
CA THR A 386 -23.86 0.63 3.43
C THR A 386 -23.84 1.05 1.95
N LEU A 387 -24.40 0.24 1.05
CA LEU A 387 -24.51 0.50 -0.39
C LEU A 387 -25.60 1.54 -0.71
#